data_306aa61e1ae2251e2defa81d63f758dc
#
_entry.id   306aa61e1ae2251e2defa81d63f758dc
#
_cell.length_a   1.000
_cell.length_b   1.000
_cell.length_c   1.000
_cell.angle_alpha   90.00
_cell.angle_beta   90.00
_cell.angle_gamma   90.00
#
_symmetry.space_group_name_H-M   'P 1'
#
loop_
_entity.id
_entity.type
_entity.pdbx_description
1 polymer ?
#
loop_
_entity_poly.entity_id
_entity_poly.type
_entity_poly.pdbx_seq_one_letter_code
_entity_poly.pdbx_strand_id
1 'polypeptide(L)'
;KDIFLRVQEELVRRRVVKTSANGKRRSYSCNHCFAQIVICGECGEMFRRIHWNNRGCKSIVWRCISRLEPTGQECHARTVNEPVLENVVVQAINTLLGDKSTYQAQLQQNIAKVIRSAQQNTADGINERLQELQKELLKKANNKEAYDEIADEIFKLREQREKCTVDTAARDAQIARINELQDFIKQQPSHLEAFDEALVKRRLERIIVWDDHFTVELKSGLKIEIEG
;
A
#
# COMPACT_ATOMS: atom_id res chain seq x y z
N LYS A 1 -5.83 20.65 2.78
CA LYS A 1 -5.10 19.64 3.57
C LYS A 1 -4.98 18.33 2.78
N ASP A 2 -6.08 17.84 2.19
CA ASP A 2 -6.14 16.56 1.45
C ASP A 2 -5.27 16.55 0.19
N ILE A 3 -5.24 17.66 -0.57
CA ILE A 3 -4.36 17.78 -1.74
C ILE A 3 -2.90 17.68 -1.35
N PHE A 4 -2.49 18.29 -0.24
CA PHE A 4 -1.13 18.22 0.26
C PHE A 4 -0.74 16.79 0.62
N LEU A 5 -1.59 16.05 1.33
CA LEU A 5 -1.35 14.66 1.70
C LEU A 5 -1.20 13.78 0.45
N ARG A 6 -2.06 13.97 -0.57
CA ARG A 6 -1.97 13.26 -1.86
C ARG A 6 -0.67 13.56 -2.59
N VAL A 7 -0.21 14.80 -2.57
CA VAL A 7 1.08 15.18 -3.15
C VAL A 7 2.23 14.49 -2.41
N GLN A 8 2.18 14.42 -1.09
CA GLN A 8 3.20 13.73 -0.29
C GLN A 8 3.22 12.22 -0.57
N GLU A 9 2.05 11.58 -0.63
CA GLU A 9 1.94 10.15 -1.01
C GLU A 9 2.53 9.89 -2.41
N GLU A 10 2.23 10.75 -3.38
CA GLU A 10 2.75 10.61 -4.74
C GLU A 10 4.26 10.85 -4.80
N LEU A 11 4.80 11.80 -4.02
CA LEU A 11 6.24 12.02 -3.91
C LEU A 11 6.96 10.82 -3.30
N VAL A 12 6.39 10.21 -2.26
CA VAL A 12 6.92 8.98 -1.65
C VAL A 12 6.88 7.83 -2.66
N ARG A 13 5.77 7.65 -3.37
CA ARG A 13 5.61 6.63 -4.42
C ARG A 13 6.66 6.78 -5.53
N ARG A 14 6.92 8.02 -5.99
CA ARG A 14 7.91 8.29 -7.03
C ARG A 14 9.35 8.11 -6.57
N ARG A 15 9.59 8.23 -5.26
CA ARG A 15 10.93 8.15 -4.67
C ARG A 15 11.42 6.72 -4.44
N VAL A 16 10.60 5.70 -4.69
CA VAL A 16 10.98 4.30 -4.45
C VAL A 16 12.15 3.91 -5.34
N VAL A 17 13.34 3.93 -4.76
CA VAL A 17 14.56 3.38 -5.34
C VAL A 17 14.73 1.98 -4.77
N LYS A 18 14.47 0.95 -5.56
CA LYS A 18 14.78 -0.43 -5.15
C LYS A 18 16.26 -0.71 -5.40
N THR A 19 16.88 -1.34 -4.42
CA THR A 19 18.24 -1.86 -4.57
C THR A 19 18.12 -3.32 -5.02
N SER A 20 18.71 -3.64 -6.17
CA SER A 20 18.76 -5.04 -6.66
C SER A 20 19.63 -5.91 -5.75
N ALA A 21 19.49 -7.24 -5.85
CA ALA A 21 20.34 -8.21 -5.14
C ALA A 21 21.85 -7.95 -5.32
N ASN A 22 22.24 -7.31 -6.43
CA ASN A 22 23.64 -6.94 -6.73
C ASN A 22 24.03 -5.54 -6.21
N GLY A 23 23.27 -4.93 -5.30
CA GLY A 23 23.58 -3.63 -4.71
C GLY A 23 23.38 -2.40 -5.63
N LYS A 24 22.96 -2.59 -6.89
CA LYS A 24 22.70 -1.48 -7.83
C LYS A 24 21.35 -0.82 -7.50
N ARG A 25 21.37 0.49 -7.32
CA ARG A 25 20.15 1.29 -7.22
C ARG A 25 19.47 1.36 -8.58
N ARG A 26 18.21 0.98 -8.65
CA ARG A 26 17.38 1.06 -9.86
C ARG A 26 16.29 2.08 -9.64
N SER A 27 16.18 3.07 -10.52
CA SER A 27 15.03 3.95 -10.61
C SER A 27 14.14 3.50 -11.75
N TYR A 28 12.84 3.40 -11.49
CA TYR A 28 11.86 3.03 -12.49
C TYR A 28 11.03 4.24 -12.86
N SER A 29 10.67 4.38 -14.14
CA SER A 29 9.75 5.43 -14.58
C SER A 29 8.39 5.27 -13.90
N CYS A 30 7.87 6.36 -13.34
CA CYS A 30 6.57 6.41 -12.67
C CYS A 30 5.51 7.13 -13.51
N ASN A 31 5.77 7.37 -14.80
CA ASN A 31 4.91 8.21 -15.62
C ASN A 31 3.58 7.54 -15.98
N HIS A 32 3.53 6.22 -16.01
CA HIS A 32 2.32 5.47 -16.33
C HIS A 32 1.56 5.06 -15.06
N CYS A 33 0.22 4.99 -15.12
CA CYS A 33 -0.60 4.63 -13.97
C CYS A 33 -0.28 3.25 -13.39
N PHE A 34 0.11 2.29 -14.24
CA PHE A 34 0.49 0.94 -13.84
C PHE A 34 1.95 0.78 -13.39
N ALA A 35 2.76 1.84 -13.51
CA ALA A 35 4.16 1.77 -13.12
C ALA A 35 4.28 1.46 -11.61
N GLN A 36 5.11 0.48 -11.26
CA GLN A 36 5.42 0.03 -9.90
C GLN A 36 4.27 -0.68 -9.15
N ILE A 37 3.08 -0.79 -9.73
CA ILE A 37 1.94 -1.48 -9.11
C ILE A 37 1.67 -2.86 -9.72
N VAL A 38 2.23 -3.17 -10.88
CA VAL A 38 2.08 -4.50 -11.51
C VAL A 38 3.22 -5.39 -11.04
N ILE A 39 2.87 -6.45 -10.32
CA ILE A 39 3.78 -7.36 -9.62
C ILE A 39 3.65 -8.77 -10.21
N CYS A 40 4.76 -9.47 -10.31
CA CYS A 40 4.80 -10.85 -10.74
C CYS A 40 4.35 -11.79 -9.60
N GLY A 41 3.37 -12.66 -9.85
CA GLY A 41 2.94 -13.67 -8.89
C GLY A 41 3.96 -14.79 -8.70
N GLU A 42 4.80 -15.07 -9.72
CA GLU A 42 5.82 -16.11 -9.65
C GLU A 42 7.05 -15.69 -8.83
N CYS A 43 7.66 -14.53 -9.14
CA CYS A 43 8.93 -14.13 -8.51
C CYS A 43 8.83 -12.88 -7.61
N GLY A 44 7.66 -12.24 -7.51
CA GLY A 44 7.44 -11.05 -6.68
C GLY A 44 8.06 -9.75 -7.23
N GLU A 45 8.76 -9.79 -8.38
CA GLU A 45 9.34 -8.60 -9.00
C GLU A 45 8.29 -7.79 -9.78
N MET A 46 8.63 -6.54 -10.07
CA MET A 46 7.73 -5.66 -10.82
C MET A 46 7.74 -5.99 -12.31
N PHE A 47 6.63 -5.67 -12.96
CA PHE A 47 6.55 -5.62 -14.41
C PHE A 47 7.01 -4.24 -14.91
N ARG A 48 7.67 -4.26 -16.08
CA ARG A 48 8.15 -3.07 -16.79
C ARG A 48 7.40 -2.90 -18.10
N ARG A 49 7.00 -1.66 -18.38
CA ARG A 49 6.38 -1.25 -19.63
C ARG A 49 7.40 -1.22 -20.76
N ILE A 50 7.10 -1.89 -21.86
CA ILE A 50 7.98 -2.03 -23.03
C ILE A 50 7.19 -1.70 -24.29
N HIS A 51 7.79 -0.88 -25.14
CA HIS A 51 7.33 -0.69 -26.50
C HIS A 51 7.87 -1.82 -27.37
N TRP A 52 6.98 -2.67 -27.83
CA TRP A 52 7.32 -3.80 -28.67
C TRP A 52 7.03 -3.46 -30.14
N ASN A 53 8.01 -3.66 -30.98
CA ASN A 53 7.85 -3.51 -32.42
C ASN A 53 8.22 -4.86 -33.09
N ASN A 54 7.21 -5.58 -33.53
CA ASN A 54 7.40 -6.86 -34.20
C ASN A 54 6.86 -6.74 -35.63
N ARG A 55 7.76 -6.78 -36.62
CA ARG A 55 7.42 -6.73 -38.04
C ARG A 55 6.49 -5.56 -38.42
N GLY A 56 6.73 -4.38 -37.85
CA GLY A 56 5.91 -3.19 -38.11
C GLY A 56 4.66 -3.03 -37.21
N CYS A 57 4.25 -4.08 -36.49
CA CYS A 57 3.18 -3.98 -35.49
C CYS A 57 3.75 -3.46 -34.19
N LYS A 58 3.31 -2.27 -33.80
CA LYS A 58 3.69 -1.64 -32.55
C LYS A 58 2.67 -2.02 -31.47
N SER A 59 3.14 -2.57 -30.34
CA SER A 59 2.32 -2.86 -29.18
C SER A 59 3.04 -2.42 -27.91
N ILE A 60 2.26 -2.17 -26.88
CA ILE A 60 2.78 -1.86 -25.55
C ILE A 60 2.51 -3.08 -24.68
N VAL A 61 3.57 -3.63 -24.11
CA VAL A 61 3.51 -4.82 -23.28
C VAL A 61 4.15 -4.59 -21.93
N TRP A 62 3.69 -5.33 -20.96
CA TRP A 62 4.24 -5.40 -19.61
C TRP A 62 4.93 -6.75 -19.43
N ARG A 63 6.16 -6.71 -18.93
CA ARG A 63 6.98 -7.90 -18.76
C ARG A 63 7.72 -7.85 -17.44
N CYS A 64 7.81 -9.00 -16.77
CA CYS A 64 8.55 -9.12 -15.51
C CYS A 64 10.03 -8.72 -15.70
N ILE A 65 10.55 -7.94 -14.74
CA ILE A 65 11.94 -7.44 -14.80
C ILE A 65 12.93 -8.59 -14.73
N SER A 66 12.65 -9.66 -13.96
CA SER A 66 13.53 -10.83 -13.91
C SER A 66 13.71 -11.53 -15.26
N ARG A 67 12.75 -11.38 -16.18
CA ARG A 67 12.90 -11.88 -17.57
C ARG A 67 13.65 -10.93 -18.49
N LEU A 68 13.82 -9.68 -18.11
CA LEU A 68 14.47 -8.65 -18.93
C LEU A 68 15.93 -8.44 -18.54
N GLU A 69 16.24 -8.63 -17.30
CA GLU A 69 17.54 -8.35 -16.71
C GLU A 69 17.93 -9.49 -15.75
N PRO A 70 19.20 -9.87 -15.70
CA PRO A 70 19.67 -10.90 -14.77
C PRO A 70 19.54 -10.38 -13.32
N THR A 71 18.43 -10.73 -12.67
CA THR A 71 18.17 -10.39 -11.25
C THR A 71 18.68 -11.45 -10.29
N GLY A 72 19.13 -12.60 -10.82
CA GLY A 72 19.49 -13.78 -10.02
C GLY A 72 18.33 -14.74 -9.77
N GLN A 73 17.11 -14.39 -10.22
CA GLN A 73 15.94 -15.27 -10.19
C GLN A 73 15.47 -15.55 -11.62
N GLU A 74 15.30 -16.84 -11.94
CA GLU A 74 14.60 -17.24 -13.16
C GLU A 74 13.09 -17.01 -12.98
N CYS A 75 12.44 -16.51 -14.01
CA CYS A 75 11.02 -16.25 -14.01
C CYS A 75 10.45 -16.53 -15.40
N HIS A 76 9.34 -17.25 -15.45
CA HIS A 76 8.65 -17.65 -16.69
C HIS A 76 7.34 -16.90 -16.90
N ALA A 77 7.00 -15.96 -16.01
CA ALA A 77 5.75 -15.21 -16.03
C ALA A 77 5.39 -14.69 -17.43
N ARG A 78 4.12 -14.78 -17.76
CA ARG A 78 3.60 -14.35 -19.08
C ARG A 78 3.86 -12.86 -19.35
N THR A 79 3.91 -12.50 -20.62
CA THR A 79 3.91 -11.11 -21.06
C THR A 79 2.47 -10.64 -21.19
N VAL A 80 2.15 -9.46 -20.69
CA VAL A 80 0.79 -8.91 -20.67
C VAL A 80 0.72 -7.67 -21.56
N ASN A 81 -0.25 -7.62 -22.47
CA ASN A 81 -0.52 -6.42 -23.25
C ASN A 81 -1.20 -5.35 -22.39
N GLU A 82 -0.88 -4.08 -22.61
CA GLU A 82 -1.43 -2.96 -21.83
C GLU A 82 -2.98 -2.93 -21.82
N PRO A 83 -3.66 -3.11 -22.98
CA PRO A 83 -5.13 -3.16 -22.98
C PRO A 83 -5.74 -4.30 -22.13
N VAL A 84 -5.01 -5.40 -21.91
CA VAL A 84 -5.45 -6.47 -21.03
C VAL A 84 -5.46 -6.00 -19.57
N LEU A 85 -4.41 -5.29 -19.13
CA LEU A 85 -4.38 -4.70 -17.78
C LEU A 85 -5.48 -3.66 -17.58
N GLU A 86 -5.76 -2.84 -18.59
CA GLU A 86 -6.84 -1.86 -18.57
C GLU A 86 -8.19 -2.57 -18.40
N ASN A 87 -8.43 -3.63 -19.16
CA ASN A 87 -9.65 -4.42 -19.07
C ASN A 87 -9.79 -5.14 -17.72
N VAL A 88 -8.72 -5.72 -17.20
CA VAL A 88 -8.68 -6.34 -15.86
C VAL A 88 -9.11 -5.35 -14.77
N VAL A 89 -8.65 -4.10 -14.84
CA VAL A 89 -9.07 -3.06 -13.90
C VAL A 89 -10.55 -2.73 -14.04
N VAL A 90 -11.05 -2.57 -15.26
CA VAL A 90 -12.46 -2.31 -15.52
C VAL A 90 -13.33 -3.47 -15.01
N GLN A 91 -12.93 -4.71 -15.26
CA GLN A 91 -13.63 -5.89 -14.76
C GLN A 91 -13.62 -5.97 -13.23
N ALA A 92 -12.47 -5.72 -12.59
CA ALA A 92 -12.38 -5.71 -11.13
C ALA A 92 -13.30 -4.65 -10.50
N ILE A 93 -13.33 -3.45 -11.06
CA ILE A 93 -14.24 -2.40 -10.57
C ILE A 93 -15.70 -2.78 -10.83
N ASN A 94 -16.01 -3.37 -11.98
CA ASN A 94 -17.39 -3.82 -12.30
C ASN A 94 -17.84 -4.98 -11.40
N THR A 95 -16.96 -5.90 -11.05
CA THR A 95 -17.24 -6.95 -10.06
C THR A 95 -17.56 -6.32 -8.69
N LEU A 96 -16.77 -5.34 -8.27
CA LEU A 96 -17.02 -4.59 -7.04
C LEU A 96 -18.37 -3.85 -7.05
N LEU A 97 -18.73 -3.23 -8.18
CA LEU A 97 -19.98 -2.48 -8.33
C LEU A 97 -21.20 -3.41 -8.50
N GLY A 98 -21.02 -4.60 -9.03
CA GLY A 98 -22.07 -5.61 -9.22
C GLY A 98 -22.53 -6.25 -7.92
N ASP A 99 -21.62 -6.51 -6.99
CA ASP A 99 -21.94 -7.10 -5.68
C ASP A 99 -21.60 -6.14 -4.52
N LYS A 100 -22.23 -4.96 -4.54
CA LYS A 100 -22.02 -3.90 -3.55
C LYS A 100 -22.23 -4.37 -2.10
N SER A 101 -23.19 -5.26 -1.86
CA SER A 101 -23.55 -5.71 -0.50
C SER A 101 -22.45 -6.55 0.13
N THR A 102 -21.90 -7.51 -0.58
CA THR A 102 -20.82 -8.38 -0.09
C THR A 102 -19.56 -7.58 0.16
N TYR A 103 -19.17 -6.70 -0.77
CA TYR A 103 -17.97 -5.87 -0.59
C TYR A 103 -18.13 -4.81 0.51
N GLN A 104 -19.31 -4.25 0.72
CA GLN A 104 -19.57 -3.37 1.86
C GLN A 104 -19.42 -4.10 3.19
N ALA A 105 -19.91 -5.33 3.30
CA ALA A 105 -19.72 -6.15 4.50
C ALA A 105 -18.23 -6.46 4.75
N GLN A 106 -17.48 -6.80 3.72
CA GLN A 106 -16.04 -7.02 3.82
C GLN A 106 -15.28 -5.75 4.26
N LEU A 107 -15.64 -4.59 3.71
CA LEU A 107 -15.06 -3.30 4.11
C LEU A 107 -15.33 -2.98 5.58
N GLN A 108 -16.55 -3.23 6.07
CA GLN A 108 -16.88 -3.08 7.49
C GLN A 108 -16.07 -4.03 8.37
N GLN A 109 -15.88 -5.28 7.95
CA GLN A 109 -15.01 -6.23 8.65
C GLN A 109 -13.55 -5.76 8.68
N ASN A 110 -13.05 -5.19 7.59
CA ASN A 110 -11.69 -4.64 7.54
C ASN A 110 -11.54 -3.46 8.50
N ILE A 111 -12.52 -2.54 8.59
CA ILE A 111 -12.52 -1.46 9.59
C ILE A 111 -12.50 -2.06 11.01
N ALA A 112 -13.35 -3.04 11.29
CA ALA A 112 -13.39 -3.69 12.59
C ALA A 112 -12.06 -4.38 12.96
N LYS A 113 -11.37 -4.99 12.01
CA LYS A 113 -10.02 -5.56 12.20
C LYS A 113 -8.99 -4.48 12.55
N VAL A 114 -9.00 -3.37 11.81
CA VAL A 114 -8.10 -2.23 12.04
C VAL A 114 -8.33 -1.62 13.43
N ILE A 115 -9.59 -1.46 13.86
CA ILE A 115 -9.93 -0.94 15.18
C ILE A 115 -9.51 -1.92 16.28
N ARG A 116 -9.74 -3.22 16.12
CA ARG A 116 -9.34 -4.23 17.13
C ARG A 116 -7.83 -4.28 17.32
N SER A 117 -7.05 -4.16 16.25
CA SER A 117 -5.59 -4.08 16.35
C SER A 117 -5.12 -2.84 17.11
N ALA A 118 -5.95 -1.78 17.18
CA ALA A 118 -5.67 -0.56 17.91
C ALA A 118 -5.83 -0.71 19.42
N GLN A 119 -6.80 -1.53 19.87
CA GLN A 119 -7.09 -1.69 21.31
C GLN A 119 -5.97 -2.41 22.09
N GLN A 120 -5.06 -3.07 21.40
CA GLN A 120 -3.91 -3.76 22.02
C GLN A 120 -2.73 -2.83 22.36
N ASN A 121 -2.71 -1.61 21.82
CA ASN A 121 -1.62 -0.63 22.02
C ASN A 121 -2.18 0.65 22.68
N THR A 122 -2.41 0.61 24.00
CA THR A 122 -2.92 1.76 24.73
C THR A 122 -1.82 2.79 24.98
N ALA A 123 -1.80 3.86 24.18
CA ALA A 123 -0.93 5.02 24.41
C ALA A 123 -1.19 5.72 25.74
N ASP A 124 -2.39 5.56 26.30
CA ASP A 124 -2.81 6.20 27.56
C ASP A 124 -1.99 5.70 28.75
N GLY A 125 -1.81 4.39 28.90
CA GLY A 125 -0.99 3.82 29.97
C GLY A 125 0.50 4.22 29.87
N ILE A 126 1.02 4.42 28.65
CA ILE A 126 2.39 4.90 28.46
C ILE A 126 2.51 6.36 28.90
N ASN A 127 1.52 7.20 28.61
CA ASN A 127 1.54 8.61 29.02
C ASN A 127 1.45 8.78 30.54
N GLU A 128 0.59 8.01 31.21
CA GLU A 128 0.49 8.00 32.68
C GLU A 128 1.83 7.59 33.30
N ARG A 129 2.42 6.50 32.84
CA ARG A 129 3.70 6.01 33.35
C ARG A 129 4.85 7.02 33.09
N LEU A 130 4.86 7.67 31.93
CA LEU A 130 5.82 8.75 31.64
C LEU A 130 5.70 9.92 32.62
N GLN A 131 4.47 10.32 32.97
CA GLN A 131 4.25 11.39 33.95
C GLN A 131 4.73 11.02 35.36
N GLU A 132 4.48 9.77 35.79
CA GLU A 132 4.97 9.27 37.08
C GLU A 132 6.51 9.27 37.13
N LEU A 133 7.15 8.70 36.13
CA LEU A 133 8.62 8.64 36.07
C LEU A 133 9.27 10.03 35.99
N GLN A 134 8.64 10.99 35.31
CA GLN A 134 9.12 12.37 35.28
C GLN A 134 9.05 13.03 36.66
N LYS A 135 7.98 12.78 37.41
CA LYS A 135 7.88 13.28 38.81
C LYS A 135 8.91 12.63 39.71
N GLU A 136 9.16 11.34 39.54
CA GLU A 136 10.16 10.60 40.31
C GLU A 136 11.59 11.06 39.97
N LEU A 137 11.90 11.28 38.69
CA LEU A 137 13.17 11.82 38.24
C LEU A 137 13.47 13.18 38.85
N LEU A 138 12.47 14.09 38.90
CA LEU A 138 12.61 15.39 39.52
C LEU A 138 12.90 15.29 41.02
N LYS A 139 12.23 14.35 41.74
CA LYS A 139 12.48 14.12 43.18
C LYS A 139 13.92 13.62 43.42
N LYS A 140 14.37 12.61 42.66
CA LYS A 140 15.71 12.06 42.83
C LYS A 140 16.81 13.06 42.44
N ALA A 141 16.58 13.83 41.35
CA ALA A 141 17.54 14.89 40.93
C ALA A 141 17.70 15.97 42.02
N ASN A 142 16.60 16.36 42.70
CA ASN A 142 16.64 17.32 43.82
C ASN A 142 17.37 16.74 45.04
N ASN A 143 17.33 15.45 45.26
CA ASN A 143 17.98 14.74 46.36
C ASN A 143 19.45 14.37 46.03
N LYS A 144 19.95 14.68 44.82
CA LYS A 144 21.27 14.27 44.32
C LYS A 144 21.49 12.74 44.31
N GLU A 145 20.43 11.96 44.11
CA GLU A 145 20.48 10.52 43.99
C GLU A 145 20.69 10.13 42.50
N ALA A 146 21.19 8.90 42.25
CA ALA A 146 21.32 8.38 40.92
C ALA A 146 19.94 8.18 40.24
N TYR A 147 19.81 8.65 38.99
CA TYR A 147 18.55 8.63 38.22
C TYR A 147 18.67 8.04 36.82
N ASP A 148 19.85 7.46 36.51
CA ASP A 148 20.14 6.94 35.16
C ASP A 148 19.15 5.88 34.70
N GLU A 149 18.74 4.95 35.58
CA GLU A 149 17.76 3.91 35.26
C GLU A 149 16.38 4.49 34.90
N ILE A 150 15.97 5.55 35.59
CA ILE A 150 14.71 6.23 35.30
C ILE A 150 14.77 6.98 33.97
N ALA A 151 15.91 7.58 33.69
CA ALA A 151 16.13 8.26 32.42
C ALA A 151 16.06 7.28 31.24
N ASP A 152 16.65 6.08 31.37
CA ASP A 152 16.60 5.03 30.38
C ASP A 152 15.18 4.49 30.17
N GLU A 153 14.41 4.31 31.26
CA GLU A 153 13.01 3.89 31.17
C GLU A 153 12.14 4.95 30.47
N ILE A 154 12.33 6.22 30.79
CA ILE A 154 11.66 7.34 30.11
C ILE A 154 12.00 7.35 28.62
N PHE A 155 13.25 7.12 28.23
CA PHE A 155 13.66 7.07 26.83
C PHE A 155 12.94 5.94 26.07
N LYS A 156 12.93 4.73 26.63
CA LYS A 156 12.23 3.57 26.06
C LYS A 156 10.74 3.81 25.90
N LEU A 157 10.09 4.40 26.92
CA LEU A 157 8.65 4.70 26.85
C LEU A 157 8.34 5.81 25.83
N ARG A 158 9.21 6.79 25.66
CA ARG A 158 9.06 7.80 24.60
C ARG A 158 9.15 7.19 23.20
N GLU A 159 10.10 6.28 22.98
CA GLU A 159 10.21 5.56 21.72
C GLU A 159 8.97 4.70 21.45
N GLN A 160 8.45 4.00 22.47
CA GLN A 160 7.21 3.23 22.35
C GLN A 160 6.00 4.14 22.03
N ARG A 161 5.90 5.29 22.70
CA ARG A 161 4.84 6.27 22.42
C ARG A 161 4.90 6.78 20.99
N GLU A 162 6.10 7.07 20.47
CA GLU A 162 6.28 7.52 19.10
C GLU A 162 5.84 6.44 18.10
N LYS A 163 6.20 5.18 18.34
CA LYS A 163 5.72 4.04 17.54
C LYS A 163 4.19 3.95 17.56
N CYS A 164 3.56 4.05 18.74
CA CYS A 164 2.12 4.03 18.85
C CYS A 164 1.43 5.18 18.11
N THR A 165 2.01 6.40 18.12
CA THR A 165 1.43 7.54 17.36
C THR A 165 1.53 7.36 15.86
N VAL A 166 2.64 6.82 15.35
CA VAL A 166 2.82 6.50 13.93
C VAL A 166 1.82 5.42 13.51
N ASP A 167 1.67 4.36 14.31
CA ASP A 167 0.71 3.29 14.06
C ASP A 167 -0.74 3.80 14.05
N THR A 168 -1.09 4.75 14.92
CA THR A 168 -2.43 5.35 14.95
C THR A 168 -2.69 6.15 13.69
N ALA A 169 -1.75 7.00 13.27
CA ALA A 169 -1.89 7.77 12.03
C ALA A 169 -2.02 6.88 10.79
N ALA A 170 -1.27 5.78 10.73
CA ALA A 170 -1.37 4.81 9.64
C ALA A 170 -2.75 4.12 9.59
N ARG A 171 -3.33 3.79 10.75
CA ARG A 171 -4.68 3.21 10.87
C ARG A 171 -5.75 4.19 10.43
N ASP A 172 -5.69 5.44 10.89
CA ASP A 172 -6.65 6.49 10.51
C ASP A 172 -6.63 6.71 9.00
N ALA A 173 -5.43 6.72 8.39
CA ALA A 173 -5.29 6.78 6.95
C ALA A 173 -5.91 5.56 6.25
N GLN A 174 -5.77 4.36 6.81
CA GLN A 174 -6.38 3.15 6.25
C GLN A 174 -7.91 3.19 6.35
N ILE A 175 -8.46 3.61 7.49
CA ILE A 175 -9.90 3.78 7.68
C ILE A 175 -10.45 4.82 6.70
N ALA A 176 -9.75 5.94 6.52
CA ALA A 176 -10.13 6.95 5.55
C ALA A 176 -10.20 6.40 4.12
N ARG A 177 -9.21 5.59 3.70
CA ARG A 177 -9.21 4.93 2.38
C ARG A 177 -10.38 3.95 2.20
N ILE A 178 -10.74 3.22 3.25
CA ILE A 178 -11.90 2.31 3.23
C ILE A 178 -13.20 3.12 3.09
N ASN A 179 -13.38 4.18 3.87
CA ASN A 179 -14.54 5.05 3.79
C ASN A 179 -14.68 5.72 2.40
N GLU A 180 -13.57 6.21 1.85
CA GLU A 180 -13.56 6.76 0.49
C GLU A 180 -14.00 5.73 -0.57
N LEU A 181 -13.64 4.46 -0.40
CA LEU A 181 -14.09 3.41 -1.31
C LEU A 181 -15.58 3.11 -1.13
N GLN A 182 -16.08 3.09 0.11
CA GLN A 182 -17.51 2.92 0.38
C GLN A 182 -18.34 4.03 -0.27
N ASP A 183 -17.90 5.28 -0.17
CA ASP A 183 -18.58 6.42 -0.77
C ASP A 183 -18.53 6.34 -2.31
N PHE A 184 -17.41 5.91 -2.87
CA PHE A 184 -17.31 5.65 -4.31
C PHE A 184 -18.30 4.59 -4.77
N ILE A 185 -18.41 3.45 -4.07
CA ILE A 185 -19.35 2.37 -4.40
C ILE A 185 -20.80 2.86 -4.34
N LYS A 186 -21.13 3.76 -3.40
CA LYS A 186 -22.50 4.33 -3.28
C LYS A 186 -22.82 5.29 -4.41
N GLN A 187 -21.86 6.12 -4.83
CA GLN A 187 -22.05 7.22 -5.78
C GLN A 187 -21.97 6.77 -7.24
N GLN A 188 -21.24 5.69 -7.52
CA GLN A 188 -21.03 5.24 -8.90
C GLN A 188 -22.24 4.45 -9.44
N PRO A 189 -22.53 4.58 -10.75
CA PRO A 189 -23.45 3.68 -11.43
C PRO A 189 -22.98 2.22 -11.29
N SER A 190 -23.85 1.28 -11.61
CA SER A 190 -23.59 -0.15 -11.47
C SER A 190 -22.51 -0.71 -12.41
N HIS A 191 -22.03 0.09 -13.36
CA HIS A 191 -21.10 -0.36 -14.39
C HIS A 191 -20.17 0.77 -14.85
N LEU A 192 -18.90 0.43 -15.04
CA LEU A 192 -17.87 1.29 -15.63
C LEU A 192 -17.68 0.87 -17.10
N GLU A 193 -17.87 1.79 -18.03
CA GLU A 193 -17.78 1.50 -19.47
C GLU A 193 -16.35 1.59 -20.02
N ALA A 194 -15.53 2.46 -19.45
CA ALA A 194 -14.19 2.73 -19.95
C ALA A 194 -13.15 2.78 -18.83
N PHE A 195 -11.91 2.49 -19.22
CA PHE A 195 -10.76 2.62 -18.32
C PHE A 195 -10.48 4.08 -17.96
N ASP A 196 -10.20 4.33 -16.68
CA ASP A 196 -9.81 5.62 -16.14
C ASP A 196 -8.52 5.52 -15.31
N GLU A 197 -7.45 6.18 -15.78
CA GLU A 197 -6.17 6.24 -15.07
C GLU A 197 -6.28 6.85 -13.66
N ALA A 198 -7.21 7.79 -13.45
CA ALA A 198 -7.39 8.42 -12.15
C ALA A 198 -7.90 7.41 -11.11
N LEU A 199 -8.75 6.46 -11.52
CA LEU A 199 -9.20 5.36 -10.68
C LEU A 199 -8.04 4.46 -10.25
N VAL A 200 -7.14 4.12 -11.18
CA VAL A 200 -5.95 3.32 -10.86
C VAL A 200 -5.12 4.02 -9.78
N LYS A 201 -4.72 5.25 -10.02
CA LYS A 201 -3.88 6.03 -9.09
C LYS A 201 -4.53 6.22 -7.71
N ARG A 202 -5.84 6.36 -7.70
CA ARG A 202 -6.59 6.65 -6.47
C ARG A 202 -6.96 5.40 -5.68
N ARG A 203 -7.27 4.29 -6.35
CA ARG A 203 -7.91 3.12 -5.72
C ARG A 203 -7.04 1.89 -5.67
N LEU A 204 -6.17 1.65 -6.66
CA LEU A 204 -5.37 0.45 -6.73
C LEU A 204 -4.10 0.58 -5.90
N GLU A 205 -3.80 -0.51 -5.18
CA GLU A 205 -2.52 -0.70 -4.48
C GLU A 205 -1.55 -1.46 -5.40
N ARG A 206 -2.00 -2.60 -5.94
CA ARG A 206 -1.22 -3.43 -6.86
C ARG A 206 -2.08 -4.37 -7.67
N ILE A 207 -1.51 -4.85 -8.78
CA ILE A 207 -2.05 -5.92 -9.62
C ILE A 207 -1.01 -7.03 -9.63
N ILE A 208 -1.38 -8.23 -9.18
CA ILE A 208 -0.51 -9.40 -9.22
C ILE A 208 -0.87 -10.21 -10.46
N VAL A 209 0.13 -10.50 -11.28
CA VAL A 209 -0.02 -11.26 -12.52
C VAL A 209 0.37 -12.69 -12.27
N TRP A 210 -0.60 -13.60 -12.35
CA TRP A 210 -0.42 -15.05 -12.34
C TRP A 210 -0.49 -15.62 -13.77
N ASP A 211 -0.27 -16.90 -13.94
CA ASP A 211 -0.31 -17.51 -15.27
C ASP A 211 -1.73 -17.59 -15.85
N ASP A 212 -2.71 -17.82 -15.01
CA ASP A 212 -4.11 -18.08 -15.34
C ASP A 212 -5.07 -16.95 -14.95
N HIS A 213 -4.69 -16.10 -14.00
CA HIS A 213 -5.57 -15.04 -13.47
C HIS A 213 -4.77 -13.79 -13.07
N PHE A 214 -5.50 -12.77 -12.63
CA PHE A 214 -4.96 -11.56 -12.01
C PHE A 214 -5.59 -11.35 -10.65
N THR A 215 -4.81 -10.94 -9.66
CA THR A 215 -5.33 -10.45 -8.39
C THR A 215 -5.19 -8.94 -8.33
N VAL A 216 -6.30 -8.22 -8.31
CA VAL A 216 -6.35 -6.77 -8.15
C VAL A 216 -6.54 -6.44 -6.68
N GLU A 217 -5.56 -5.78 -6.08
CA GLU A 217 -5.60 -5.35 -4.69
C GLU A 217 -5.85 -3.85 -4.60
N LEU A 218 -6.90 -3.48 -3.87
CA LEU A 218 -7.27 -2.09 -3.65
C LEU A 218 -6.60 -1.54 -2.39
N LYS A 219 -6.39 -0.23 -2.33
CA LYS A 219 -5.82 0.47 -1.15
C LYS A 219 -6.64 0.29 0.13
N SER A 220 -7.88 -0.14 0.01
CA SER A 220 -8.74 -0.54 1.13
C SER A 220 -8.45 -1.93 1.68
N GLY A 221 -7.52 -2.69 1.07
CA GLY A 221 -7.19 -4.07 1.41
C GLY A 221 -8.13 -5.12 0.81
N LEU A 222 -9.08 -4.72 -0.05
CA LEU A 222 -9.88 -5.68 -0.83
C LEU A 222 -9.05 -6.29 -1.95
N LYS A 223 -9.27 -7.59 -2.18
CA LYS A 223 -8.66 -8.37 -3.27
C LYS A 223 -9.75 -8.91 -4.15
N ILE A 224 -9.59 -8.75 -5.45
CA ILE A 224 -10.54 -9.20 -6.47
C ILE A 224 -9.75 -10.03 -7.47
N GLU A 225 -10.18 -11.25 -7.69
CA GLU A 225 -9.59 -12.16 -8.67
C GLU A 225 -10.33 -12.02 -10.00
N ILE A 226 -9.58 -11.91 -11.09
CA ILE A 226 -10.08 -11.78 -12.46
C ILE A 226 -9.38 -12.82 -13.31
N GLU A 227 -10.18 -13.67 -13.95
CA GLU A 227 -9.68 -14.64 -14.92
C GLU A 227 -9.00 -13.92 -16.11
N GLY A 228 -7.89 -14.48 -16.61
CA GLY A 228 -7.03 -13.77 -17.53
C GLY A 228 -6.65 -14.50 -18.79
#